data_241861c852a1fa79e04775c603db38a4
#
_entry.id   241861c852a1fa79e04775c603db38a4
#
_cell.length_a   1.000
_cell.length_b   1.000
_cell.length_c   1.000
_cell.angle_alpha   90.00
_cell.angle_beta   90.00
_cell.angle_gamma   90.00
#
_symmetry.space_group_name_H-M   'P 1'
#
loop_
_entity.id
_entity.type
_entity.pdbx_description
1 polymer ?
#
loop_
_entity_poly.entity_id
_entity_poly.type
_entity_poly.pdbx_seq_one_letter_code
_entity_poly.pdbx_strand_id
1 'polypeptide(L)' 'MKIVLTGGGTGGHFFPVIAVAEEINKMVDDQKIAHVEMYYFSDAPYDKEALFENRIHFVEIPAGKLRVYFSLKNFSDM' A
#
# COMPACT_ATOMS: atom_id res chain seq x y z
N MET A 1 -12.50 5.11 -4.09
CA MET A 1 -11.78 3.83 -4.28
C MET A 1 -10.71 3.68 -3.22
N LYS A 2 -10.62 2.52 -2.63
CA LYS A 2 -9.60 2.22 -1.63
C LYS A 2 -8.63 1.18 -2.18
N ILE A 3 -7.34 1.46 -2.08
CA ILE A 3 -6.29 0.56 -2.54
C ILE A 3 -5.43 0.17 -1.37
N VAL A 4 -5.23 -1.13 -1.19
CA VAL A 4 -4.37 -1.65 -0.13
C VAL A 4 -3.06 -2.11 -0.77
N LEU A 5 -1.96 -1.59 -0.24
CA LEU A 5 -0.62 -1.93 -0.68
C LEU A 5 0.04 -2.74 0.43
N THR A 6 0.66 -3.83 0.08
CA THR A 6 1.40 -4.66 1.03
C THR A 6 2.73 -5.05 0.42
N GLY A 7 3.76 -5.12 1.25
CA GLY A 7 5.07 -5.54 0.79
C GLY A 7 5.85 -6.13 1.94
N GLY A 8 5.18 -6.99 2.68
CA GLY A 8 5.62 -7.39 3.98
C GLY A 8 6.95 -8.09 4.08
N GLY A 9 7.53 -8.04 5.26
CA GLY A 9 8.62 -8.86 5.71
C GLY A 9 10.01 -8.26 5.58
N THR A 10 10.28 -7.48 4.56
CA THR A 10 11.58 -6.84 4.38
C THR A 10 11.42 -5.49 3.71
N GLY A 11 12.33 -4.56 3.96
CA GLY A 11 12.31 -3.26 3.30
C GLY A 11 12.54 -3.31 1.80
N GLY A 12 12.92 -4.48 1.26
CA GLY A 12 13.22 -4.62 -0.15
C GLY A 12 12.03 -4.44 -1.08
N HIS A 13 10.80 -4.57 -0.56
CA HIS A 13 9.59 -4.38 -1.36
C HIS A 13 8.95 -3.02 -1.16
N PHE A 14 9.52 -2.18 -0.30
CA PHE A 14 8.92 -0.91 0.04
C PHE A 14 8.97 0.09 -1.12
N PHE A 15 10.13 0.25 -1.73
CA PHE A 15 10.29 1.24 -2.80
C PHE A 15 9.46 0.93 -4.04
N PRO A 16 9.31 -0.34 -4.48
CA PRO A 16 8.35 -0.65 -5.54
C PRO A 16 6.91 -0.24 -5.20
N VAL A 17 6.50 -0.39 -3.93
CA VAL A 17 5.18 0.07 -3.49
C VAL A 17 5.06 1.57 -3.64
N ILE A 18 6.09 2.33 -3.25
CA ILE A 18 6.10 3.78 -3.39
C ILE A 18 6.01 4.18 -4.86
N ALA A 19 6.72 3.49 -5.74
CA ALA A 19 6.67 3.78 -7.17
C ALA A 19 5.26 3.61 -7.74
N VAL A 20 4.55 2.56 -7.32
CA VAL A 20 3.16 2.36 -7.72
C VAL A 20 2.27 3.49 -7.20
N ALA A 21 2.47 3.89 -5.95
CA ALA A 21 1.69 4.97 -5.34
C ALA A 21 1.92 6.30 -6.07
N GLU A 22 3.15 6.57 -6.46
CA GLU A 22 3.47 7.78 -7.22
C GLU A 22 2.68 7.82 -8.53
N GLU A 23 2.63 6.71 -9.25
CA GLU A 23 1.89 6.65 -10.51
C GLU A 23 0.38 6.81 -10.28
N ILE A 24 -0.15 6.22 -9.22
CA ILE A 24 -1.57 6.37 -8.89
C ILE A 24 -1.88 7.84 -8.59
N ASN A 25 -1.04 8.50 -7.81
CA ASN A 25 -1.24 9.91 -7.50
C ASN A 25 -1.17 10.79 -8.75
N LYS A 26 -0.29 10.47 -9.69
CA LYS A 26 -0.24 11.18 -10.97
C LYS A 26 -1.55 11.04 -11.74
N MET A 27 -2.11 9.85 -11.76
CA MET A 27 -3.39 9.64 -12.44
C MET A 27 -4.52 10.43 -11.79
N VAL A 28 -4.53 10.50 -10.46
CA VAL A 28 -5.53 11.29 -9.73
C VAL A 28 -5.35 12.77 -10.03
N ASP A 29 -4.12 13.27 -9.97
CA ASP A 29 -3.81 14.68 -10.20
C ASP A 29 -4.11 15.09 -11.65
N ASP A 30 -3.92 14.18 -12.60
CA ASP A 30 -4.24 14.40 -14.01
C ASP A 30 -5.72 14.18 -14.31
N GLN A 31 -6.51 13.89 -13.30
CA GLN A 31 -7.96 13.66 -13.41
C GLN A 31 -8.31 12.47 -14.30
N LYS A 32 -7.39 11.52 -14.46
CA LYS A 32 -7.64 10.30 -15.23
C LYS A 32 -8.42 9.26 -14.44
N ILE A 33 -8.31 9.31 -13.11
CA ILE A 33 -9.08 8.46 -12.21
C ILE A 33 -9.64 9.31 -11.08
N ALA A 34 -10.68 8.80 -10.42
CA ALA A 34 -11.34 9.49 -9.32
C ALA A 34 -10.47 9.43 -8.07
N HIS A 35 -10.96 10.06 -7.00
CA HIS A 35 -10.27 10.06 -5.72
C HIS A 35 -9.94 8.64 -5.26
N VAL A 36 -8.71 8.45 -4.77
CA VAL A 36 -8.21 7.16 -4.30
C VAL A 36 -7.67 7.33 -2.89
N GLU A 37 -8.02 6.40 -1.99
CA GLU A 37 -7.42 6.29 -0.67
C GLU A 37 -6.48 5.10 -0.68
N MET A 38 -5.21 5.33 -0.35
CA MET A 38 -4.20 4.27 -0.32
C MET A 38 -3.80 3.94 1.10
N TYR A 39 -3.67 2.66 1.38
CA TYR A 39 -3.27 2.14 2.69
C TYR A 39 -2.10 1.19 2.51
N TYR A 40 -1.09 1.33 3.37
CA TYR A 40 0.04 0.42 3.39
C TYR A 40 -0.06 -0.44 4.64
N PHE A 41 -0.31 -1.74 4.45
CA PHE A 41 -0.43 -2.71 5.53
C PHE A 41 0.91 -3.43 5.67
N SER A 42 1.58 -3.23 6.80
CA SER A 42 2.89 -3.82 7.03
C SER A 42 3.20 -3.90 8.52
N ASP A 43 4.23 -4.67 8.86
CA ASP A 43 4.71 -4.76 10.23
C ASP A 43 5.51 -3.53 10.64
N ALA A 44 6.01 -2.76 9.68
CA ALA A 44 6.73 -1.53 9.93
C ALA A 44 6.53 -0.55 8.79
N PRO A 45 6.60 0.77 9.06
CA PRO A 45 6.41 1.78 8.01
C PRO A 45 7.58 1.94 7.05
N TYR A 46 8.77 1.50 7.44
CA TYR A 46 10.04 1.61 6.72
C TYR A 46 10.48 3.06 6.47
N ASP A 47 9.64 3.88 5.86
CA ASP A 47 9.91 5.30 5.64
C ASP A 47 8.60 6.07 5.76
N LYS A 48 8.36 6.62 6.95
CA LYS A 48 7.12 7.36 7.23
C LYS A 48 6.97 8.60 6.36
N GLU A 49 8.08 9.24 6.04
CA GLU A 49 8.06 10.45 5.23
C GLU A 49 7.62 10.15 3.80
N ALA A 50 8.15 9.07 3.23
CA ALA A 50 7.76 8.65 1.88
C ALA A 50 6.28 8.28 1.83
N LEU A 51 5.76 7.61 2.86
CA LEU A 51 4.35 7.28 2.94
C LEU A 51 3.50 8.54 2.99
N PHE A 52 3.88 9.50 3.83
CA PHE A 52 3.14 10.75 3.96
C PHE A 52 3.15 11.54 2.65
N GLU A 53 4.32 11.66 2.01
CA GLU A 53 4.46 12.42 0.77
C GLU A 53 3.63 11.81 -0.36
N ASN A 54 3.41 10.50 -0.32
CA ASN A 54 2.66 9.81 -1.35
C ASN A 54 1.20 9.57 -0.96
N ARG A 55 0.73 10.23 0.11
CA ARG A 55 -0.68 10.18 0.53
C ARG A 55 -1.12 8.78 0.91
N ILE A 56 -0.23 8.01 1.57
CA ILE A 56 -0.50 6.63 1.96
C ILE A 56 -0.72 6.56 3.46
N HIS A 57 -1.82 5.93 3.88
CA HIS A 57 -2.09 5.69 5.30
C HIS A 57 -1.42 4.40 5.72
N PHE A 58 -0.65 4.45 6.80
CA PHE A 58 0.01 3.26 7.32
C PHE A 58 -0.89 2.55 8.32
N VAL A 59 -1.02 1.23 8.17
CA VAL A 59 -1.73 0.38 9.12
C VAL A 59 -0.77 -0.71 9.57
N GLU A 60 -0.44 -0.73 10.86
CA GLU A 60 0.48 -1.72 11.39
C GLU A 60 -0.24 -3.05 11.60
N ILE A 61 0.31 -4.10 11.01
CA ILE A 61 -0.20 -5.45 11.14
C ILE A 61 0.99 -6.38 11.41
N PRO A 62 0.96 -7.19 12.48
CA PRO A 62 2.04 -8.15 12.73
C PRO A 62 2.24 -9.07 11.53
N ALA A 63 3.50 -9.41 11.24
CA ALA A 63 3.86 -10.17 10.05
C ALA A 63 3.05 -11.46 9.88
N GLY A 64 2.78 -12.17 10.97
CA GLY A 64 1.98 -13.39 10.90
C GLY A 64 0.56 -13.16 10.43
N LYS A 65 -0.04 -12.03 10.82
CA LYS A 65 -1.40 -11.69 10.41
C LYS A 65 -1.45 -11.18 8.97
N LEU A 66 -0.37 -10.56 8.50
CA LEU A 66 -0.26 -10.17 7.11
C LEU A 66 -0.42 -11.36 6.17
N ARG A 67 0.20 -12.48 6.54
CA ARG A 67 0.10 -13.69 5.73
C ARG A 67 -1.34 -14.18 5.60
N VAL A 68 -2.09 -14.15 6.71
CA VAL A 68 -3.51 -14.55 6.70
C VAL A 68 -4.32 -13.60 5.83
N TYR A 69 -4.07 -12.30 5.97
CA TYR A 69 -4.76 -11.29 5.18
C TYR A 69 -4.56 -11.50 3.68
N PHE A 70 -3.33 -11.80 3.28
CA PHE A 70 -3.00 -12.07 1.89
C PHE A 70 -3.78 -13.27 1.35
N SER A 71 -3.87 -14.33 2.14
CA SER A 71 -4.61 -15.53 1.73
C SER A 71 -6.07 -15.23 1.51
N LEU A 72 -6.69 -14.46 2.39
CA LEU A 72 -8.09 -14.07 2.26
C LEU A 72 -8.33 -13.22 1.02
N LYS A 73 -7.42 -12.28 0.74
CA LYS A 73 -7.55 -11.42 -0.43
C LYS A 73 -7.45 -12.23 -1.72
N ASN A 74 -6.49 -13.13 -1.80
CA ASN A 74 -6.35 -14.01 -2.96
C ASN A 74 -7.59 -14.87 -3.16
N PHE A 75 -8.18 -15.33 -2.08
CA PHE A 75 -9.39 -16.13 -2.14
C PHE A 75 -10.57 -15.33 -2.68
N SER A 76 -10.71 -14.09 -2.25
CA SER A 76 -11.83 -13.25 -2.69
C SER A 76 -11.70 -12.79 -4.14
N ASP A 77 -10.51 -12.79 -4.69
CA ASP A 77 -10.27 -12.40 -6.08
C ASP A 77 -10.56 -13.56 -7.06
N MET A 78 -10.76 -14.73 -6.53
CA MET A 78 -11.12 -15.88 -7.36
C MET A 78 -12.63 -15.95 -7.57
#